data_7aaee17614c20c4c42aa06d651152e7a
#
_entry.id   7aaee17614c20c4c42aa06d651152e7a
#
_cell.length_a   1.000
_cell.length_b   1.000
_cell.length_c   1.000
_cell.angle_alpha   90.00
_cell.angle_beta   90.00
_cell.angle_gamma   90.00
#
_symmetry.space_group_name_H-M   'P 1'
#
loop_
_entity.id
_entity.type
_entity.pdbx_description
1 polymer ?
#
loop_
_entity_poly.entity_id
_entity_poly.type
_entity_poly.pdbx_seq_one_letter_code
_entity_poly.pdbx_strand_id
1 'polypeptide(L)'
;YRIVCRWKAFMRQDRNSQEQYYKKFTRNMVLLVIVVSFVPMLLISGGVLRAYRLSYSDKLYAHLKEVVHRHAQDIDSFLNARLANLQFLLDSCTDENLFDEAVLEEKLFQLQQKYDGVFEDLGVINEQGVQEAYAGRYKLEKVDYSDASWFNEALEKTYYISDIFLGMRSKPHFIISVKRFRQDRYLLLRATINFETFNYLAENLRFGKTGFAFILNKKGDFQTKPHNEMLPSNRSYKDFISAGKKAKHGIYIGELNDEYGNPKSIYLAALLKNDDWILVYTQEKEEAFADLIRTQFRTGVTIFVGSLLIVLMNAILFHKVISHLTEVDRQREIMNQQIIDAGKLASVGRLAAGTAHEINNPVAIMVQEAGWIEDLLAEEEFKDGENLAEIKRALKQINTQGNRCKEITHQLLNFARRTDSQKQSLHLNELINEVVALSNKKSYTGISIKTDLDQALPS
;
A
#
# COMPACT_ATOMS: atom_id res chain seq x y z
N TYR A 1 4.58 60.85 -10.87
CA TYR A 1 3.94 59.97 -9.87
C TYR A 1 3.32 58.74 -10.53
N ARG A 2 2.57 58.84 -11.64
CA ARG A 2 1.91 57.69 -12.32
C ARG A 2 2.90 56.70 -12.96
N ILE A 3 4.05 57.09 -13.48
CA ILE A 3 5.04 56.20 -14.12
C ILE A 3 5.85 55.46 -13.07
N VAL A 4 6.18 56.05 -11.93
CA VAL A 4 6.81 55.38 -10.79
C VAL A 4 5.88 54.31 -10.23
N CYS A 5 4.58 54.60 -10.18
CA CYS A 5 3.58 53.57 -9.82
C CYS A 5 3.49 52.46 -10.87
N ARG A 6 3.51 52.75 -12.16
CA ARG A 6 3.45 51.77 -13.24
C ARG A 6 4.71 50.89 -13.31
N TRP A 7 5.90 51.50 -13.11
CA TRP A 7 7.15 50.74 -13.09
C TRP A 7 7.32 49.95 -11.80
N LYS A 8 6.90 50.46 -10.64
CA LYS A 8 6.77 49.66 -9.42
C LYS A 8 5.73 48.54 -9.57
N ALA A 9 4.65 48.80 -10.28
CA ALA A 9 3.66 47.78 -10.62
C ALA A 9 4.23 46.75 -11.61
N PHE A 10 4.97 47.14 -12.64
CA PHE A 10 5.64 46.28 -13.60
C PHE A 10 6.71 45.40 -12.93
N MET A 11 7.57 46.00 -12.10
CA MET A 11 8.59 45.28 -11.33
C MET A 11 7.96 44.38 -10.23
N ARG A 12 6.84 44.79 -9.65
CA ARG A 12 6.04 43.95 -8.78
C ARG A 12 5.34 42.83 -9.58
N GLN A 13 4.87 43.12 -10.76
CA GLN A 13 4.23 42.14 -11.66
C GLN A 13 5.25 41.14 -12.16
N ASP A 14 6.47 41.54 -12.48
CA ASP A 14 7.55 40.66 -12.89
C ASP A 14 8.05 39.80 -11.72
N ARG A 15 8.20 40.40 -10.52
CA ARG A 15 8.50 39.69 -9.29
C ARG A 15 7.39 38.71 -8.88
N ASN A 16 6.13 39.10 -9.01
CA ASN A 16 4.98 38.23 -8.75
C ASN A 16 4.88 37.09 -9.78
N SER A 17 5.18 37.36 -11.05
CA SER A 17 5.19 36.36 -12.11
C SER A 17 6.31 35.32 -11.91
N GLN A 18 7.50 35.78 -11.52
CA GLN A 18 8.61 34.90 -11.14
C GLN A 18 8.28 34.08 -9.88
N GLU A 19 7.73 34.69 -8.85
CA GLU A 19 7.34 34.03 -7.62
C GLU A 19 6.22 32.98 -7.87
N GLN A 20 5.25 33.29 -8.74
CA GLN A 20 4.22 32.34 -9.17
C GLN A 20 4.80 31.21 -10.01
N TYR A 21 5.75 31.49 -10.90
CA TYR A 21 6.45 30.49 -11.68
C TYR A 21 7.24 29.53 -10.78
N TYR A 22 8.00 30.04 -9.83
CA TYR A 22 8.71 29.21 -8.84
C TYR A 22 7.75 28.38 -7.98
N LYS A 23 6.66 28.96 -7.51
CA LYS A 23 5.62 28.22 -6.76
C LYS A 23 4.98 27.11 -7.60
N LYS A 24 4.67 27.37 -8.87
CA LYS A 24 4.10 26.38 -9.79
C LYS A 24 5.10 25.29 -10.13
N PHE A 25 6.35 25.65 -10.42
CA PHE A 25 7.44 24.72 -10.70
C PHE A 25 7.70 23.81 -9.47
N THR A 26 7.79 24.40 -8.30
CA THR A 26 7.95 23.72 -7.02
C THR A 26 6.83 22.71 -6.79
N ARG A 27 5.57 23.12 -6.94
CA ARG A 27 4.41 22.26 -6.80
C ARG A 27 4.45 21.08 -7.77
N ASN A 28 4.80 21.32 -9.03
CA ASN A 28 4.86 20.26 -10.03
C ASN A 28 6.00 19.28 -9.77
N MET A 29 7.16 19.75 -9.32
CA MET A 29 8.28 18.89 -8.92
C MET A 29 7.95 18.05 -7.70
N VAL A 30 7.29 18.61 -6.68
CA VAL A 30 6.82 17.86 -5.51
C VAL A 30 5.81 16.78 -5.93
N LEU A 31 4.85 17.14 -6.77
CA LEU A 31 3.87 16.18 -7.29
C LEU A 31 4.55 15.06 -8.08
N LEU A 32 5.51 15.39 -8.94
CA LEU A 32 6.25 14.39 -9.72
C LEU A 32 7.02 13.42 -8.82
N VAL A 33 7.73 13.93 -7.80
CA VAL A 33 8.47 13.09 -6.85
C VAL A 33 7.52 12.20 -6.04
N ILE A 34 6.37 12.74 -5.61
CA ILE A 34 5.33 11.96 -4.92
C ILE A 34 4.83 10.85 -5.85
N VAL A 35 4.44 11.17 -7.07
CA VAL A 35 3.91 10.19 -8.02
C VAL A 35 4.93 9.10 -8.31
N VAL A 36 6.17 9.46 -8.62
CA VAL A 36 7.25 8.49 -8.93
C VAL A 36 7.59 7.60 -7.74
N SER A 37 7.50 8.10 -6.51
CA SER A 37 7.78 7.32 -5.31
C SER A 37 6.61 6.44 -4.87
N PHE A 38 5.38 6.97 -4.89
CA PHE A 38 4.21 6.30 -4.32
C PHE A 38 3.51 5.35 -5.28
N VAL A 39 3.41 5.68 -6.57
CA VAL A 39 2.66 4.86 -7.53
C VAL A 39 3.27 3.46 -7.67
N PRO A 40 4.60 3.28 -7.89
CA PRO A 40 5.20 1.96 -7.93
C PRO A 40 5.07 1.20 -6.61
N MET A 41 5.25 1.90 -5.48
CA MET A 41 5.14 1.29 -4.16
C MET A 41 3.72 0.74 -3.90
N LEU A 42 2.67 1.51 -4.23
CA LEU A 42 1.28 1.08 -4.06
C LEU A 42 0.93 -0.07 -5.01
N LEU A 43 1.38 -0.03 -6.26
CA LEU A 43 1.14 -1.11 -7.24
C LEU A 43 1.81 -2.42 -6.80
N ILE A 44 3.08 -2.37 -6.42
CA ILE A 44 3.82 -3.56 -5.95
C ILE A 44 3.19 -4.10 -4.66
N SER A 45 2.91 -3.22 -3.68
CA SER A 45 2.31 -3.63 -2.41
C SER A 45 0.91 -4.24 -2.60
N GLY A 46 0.09 -3.63 -3.45
CA GLY A 46 -1.24 -4.16 -3.79
C GLY A 46 -1.15 -5.52 -4.50
N GLY A 47 -0.23 -5.67 -5.44
CA GLY A 47 0.04 -6.93 -6.14
C GLY A 47 0.50 -8.05 -5.18
N VAL A 48 1.46 -7.74 -4.32
CA VAL A 48 1.99 -8.69 -3.32
C VAL A 48 0.91 -9.08 -2.31
N LEU A 49 0.14 -8.12 -1.78
CA LEU A 49 -0.95 -8.41 -0.83
C LEU A 49 -2.04 -9.29 -1.46
N ARG A 50 -2.39 -9.03 -2.74
CA ARG A 50 -3.34 -9.86 -3.48
C ARG A 50 -2.81 -11.28 -3.70
N ALA A 51 -1.57 -11.42 -4.17
CA ALA A 51 -0.93 -12.71 -4.38
C ALA A 51 -0.81 -13.50 -3.06
N TYR A 52 -0.43 -12.83 -1.98
CA TYR A 52 -0.37 -13.43 -0.64
C TYR A 52 -1.73 -13.93 -0.17
N ARG A 53 -2.80 -13.12 -0.34
CA ARG A 53 -4.17 -13.51 0.03
C ARG A 53 -4.62 -14.78 -0.71
N LEU A 54 -4.40 -14.84 -2.02
CA LEU A 54 -4.76 -16.01 -2.84
C LEU A 54 -3.97 -17.23 -2.39
N SER A 55 -2.65 -17.13 -2.30
CA SER A 55 -1.78 -18.23 -1.88
C SER A 55 -2.09 -18.73 -0.47
N TYR A 56 -2.40 -17.82 0.47
CA TYR A 56 -2.80 -18.19 1.83
C TYR A 56 -4.12 -18.97 1.84
N SER A 57 -5.12 -18.47 1.10
CA SER A 57 -6.42 -19.11 0.99
C SER A 57 -6.29 -20.54 0.45
N ASP A 58 -5.53 -20.72 -0.64
CA ASP A 58 -5.32 -22.03 -1.25
C ASP A 58 -4.61 -23.00 -0.29
N LYS A 59 -3.58 -22.53 0.41
CA LYS A 59 -2.86 -23.33 1.40
C LYS A 59 -3.74 -23.69 2.59
N LEU A 60 -4.55 -22.77 3.10
CA LEU A 60 -5.48 -23.01 4.20
C LEU A 60 -6.48 -24.10 3.82
N TYR A 61 -7.14 -23.96 2.66
CA TYR A 61 -8.10 -24.97 2.20
C TYR A 61 -7.46 -26.33 1.91
N ALA A 62 -6.27 -26.34 1.33
CA ALA A 62 -5.53 -27.58 1.11
C ALA A 62 -5.18 -28.28 2.43
N HIS A 63 -4.73 -27.50 3.44
CA HIS A 63 -4.44 -28.03 4.77
C HIS A 63 -5.69 -28.58 5.46
N LEU A 64 -6.79 -27.83 5.46
CA LEU A 64 -8.05 -28.30 6.05
C LEU A 64 -8.58 -29.55 5.35
N LYS A 65 -8.47 -29.65 4.02
CA LYS A 65 -8.80 -30.87 3.28
C LYS A 65 -7.98 -32.05 3.75
N GLU A 66 -6.67 -31.88 3.84
CA GLU A 66 -5.76 -32.95 4.27
C GLU A 66 -6.09 -33.43 5.69
N VAL A 67 -6.33 -32.48 6.60
CA VAL A 67 -6.69 -32.82 7.99
C VAL A 67 -8.02 -33.58 8.06
N VAL A 68 -9.06 -33.08 7.37
CA VAL A 68 -10.37 -33.75 7.35
C VAL A 68 -10.28 -35.12 6.66
N HIS A 69 -9.49 -35.22 5.60
CA HIS A 69 -9.28 -36.49 4.90
C HIS A 69 -8.64 -37.55 5.81
N ARG A 70 -7.58 -37.20 6.48
CA ARG A 70 -6.88 -38.08 7.43
C ARG A 70 -7.82 -38.51 8.56
N HIS A 71 -8.58 -37.59 9.10
CA HIS A 71 -9.53 -37.90 10.16
C HIS A 71 -10.67 -38.82 9.69
N ALA A 72 -11.17 -38.59 8.47
CA ALA A 72 -12.13 -39.52 7.87
C ALA A 72 -11.55 -40.92 7.68
N GLN A 73 -10.30 -41.03 7.24
CA GLN A 73 -9.60 -42.32 7.15
C GLN A 73 -9.40 -42.97 8.51
N ASP A 74 -9.08 -42.22 9.56
CA ASP A 74 -8.92 -42.73 10.92
C ASP A 74 -10.24 -43.32 11.44
N ILE A 75 -11.37 -42.64 11.20
CA ILE A 75 -12.71 -43.15 11.57
C ILE A 75 -13.06 -44.38 10.80
N ASP A 76 -12.91 -44.39 9.48
CA ASP A 76 -13.18 -45.58 8.65
C ASP A 76 -12.27 -46.74 9.02
N SER A 77 -10.98 -46.47 9.31
CA SER A 77 -10.04 -47.47 9.77
C SER A 77 -10.46 -48.06 11.12
N PHE A 78 -10.97 -47.23 12.05
CA PHE A 78 -11.52 -47.70 13.31
C PHE A 78 -12.70 -48.63 13.08
N LEU A 79 -13.69 -48.24 12.27
CA LEU A 79 -14.88 -49.06 11.99
C LEU A 79 -14.50 -50.38 11.31
N ASN A 80 -13.63 -50.33 10.31
CA ASN A 80 -13.16 -51.52 9.58
C ASN A 80 -12.33 -52.46 10.48
N ALA A 81 -11.50 -51.91 11.37
CA ALA A 81 -10.75 -52.73 12.32
C ALA A 81 -11.68 -53.47 13.32
N ARG A 82 -12.75 -52.78 13.80
CA ARG A 82 -13.73 -53.44 14.69
C ARG A 82 -14.54 -54.48 13.96
N LEU A 83 -14.92 -54.20 12.71
CA LEU A 83 -15.56 -55.22 11.83
C LEU A 83 -14.64 -56.42 11.61
N ALA A 84 -13.36 -56.21 11.26
CA ALA A 84 -12.40 -57.30 11.06
C ALA A 84 -12.20 -58.17 12.32
N ASN A 85 -12.16 -57.51 13.52
CA ASN A 85 -12.08 -58.25 14.78
C ASN A 85 -13.30 -59.14 14.98
N LEU A 86 -14.49 -58.69 14.66
CA LEU A 86 -15.72 -59.46 14.79
C LEU A 86 -15.80 -60.61 13.76
N GLN A 87 -15.36 -60.35 12.51
CA GLN A 87 -15.24 -61.39 11.47
C GLN A 87 -14.26 -62.48 11.89
N PHE A 88 -13.06 -62.07 12.38
CA PHE A 88 -12.07 -63.05 12.85
C PHE A 88 -12.62 -63.86 14.03
N LEU A 89 -13.34 -63.25 14.96
CA LEU A 89 -13.97 -63.98 16.06
C LEU A 89 -14.98 -64.98 15.54
N LEU A 90 -15.85 -64.59 14.60
CA LEU A 90 -16.83 -65.45 13.99
C LEU A 90 -16.17 -66.64 13.28
N ASP A 91 -15.11 -66.43 12.50
CA ASP A 91 -14.41 -67.44 11.74
C ASP A 91 -13.59 -68.40 12.62
N SER A 92 -13.10 -67.92 13.76
CA SER A 92 -12.30 -68.72 14.70
C SER A 92 -13.10 -69.59 15.67
N CYS A 93 -14.42 -69.37 15.77
CA CYS A 93 -15.28 -70.11 16.67
C CYS A 93 -16.18 -71.08 15.91
N THR A 94 -16.43 -72.28 16.47
CA THR A 94 -17.50 -73.15 16.03
C THR A 94 -18.86 -72.65 16.48
N ASP A 95 -19.95 -73.08 15.88
CA ASP A 95 -21.29 -72.63 16.29
C ASP A 95 -21.59 -73.05 17.74
N GLU A 96 -21.18 -74.26 18.17
CA GLU A 96 -21.30 -74.71 19.57
C GLU A 96 -20.62 -73.73 20.55
N ASN A 97 -19.42 -73.30 20.22
CA ASN A 97 -18.68 -72.30 21.05
C ASN A 97 -19.32 -70.94 21.04
N LEU A 98 -19.99 -70.51 19.99
CA LEU A 98 -20.67 -69.22 19.93
C LEU A 98 -21.97 -69.18 20.73
N PHE A 99 -22.64 -70.30 20.84
CA PHE A 99 -23.83 -70.47 21.70
C PHE A 99 -23.51 -70.72 23.19
N ASP A 100 -22.23 -70.99 23.53
CA ASP A 100 -21.79 -71.12 24.89
C ASP A 100 -21.48 -69.72 25.48
N GLU A 101 -22.31 -69.24 26.41
CA GLU A 101 -22.16 -67.94 27.02
C GLU A 101 -20.83 -67.76 27.75
N ALA A 102 -20.29 -68.83 28.40
CA ALA A 102 -19.01 -68.77 29.08
C ALA A 102 -17.85 -68.53 28.09
N VAL A 103 -17.89 -69.18 26.92
CA VAL A 103 -16.91 -68.93 25.85
C VAL A 103 -17.07 -67.53 25.28
N LEU A 104 -18.31 -67.07 25.13
CA LEU A 104 -18.57 -65.73 24.57
C LEU A 104 -18.12 -64.64 25.54
N GLU A 105 -18.27 -64.83 26.90
CA GLU A 105 -17.76 -63.96 27.91
C GLU A 105 -16.22 -63.88 27.89
N GLU A 106 -15.53 -65.03 27.77
CA GLU A 106 -14.08 -65.07 27.64
C GLU A 106 -13.62 -64.28 26.38
N LYS A 107 -14.30 -64.45 25.25
CA LYS A 107 -14.00 -63.73 24.03
C LYS A 107 -14.23 -62.24 24.14
N LEU A 108 -15.33 -61.81 24.78
CA LEU A 108 -15.60 -60.43 25.08
C LEU A 108 -14.49 -59.84 25.97
N PHE A 109 -14.11 -60.53 27.03
CA PHE A 109 -13.03 -60.10 27.92
C PHE A 109 -11.71 -59.92 27.17
N GLN A 110 -11.33 -60.87 26.31
CA GLN A 110 -10.13 -60.74 25.48
C GLN A 110 -10.20 -59.49 24.54
N LEU A 111 -11.35 -59.25 23.93
CA LEU A 111 -11.56 -58.06 23.11
C LEU A 111 -11.47 -56.76 23.92
N GLN A 112 -12.07 -56.73 25.12
CA GLN A 112 -12.04 -55.59 25.98
C GLN A 112 -10.62 -55.25 26.48
N GLN A 113 -9.86 -56.28 26.87
CA GLN A 113 -8.46 -56.12 27.28
C GLN A 113 -7.57 -55.60 26.15
N LYS A 114 -7.77 -56.11 24.96
CA LYS A 114 -6.94 -55.77 23.78
C LYS A 114 -7.28 -54.41 23.19
N TYR A 115 -8.51 -53.96 23.33
CA TYR A 115 -9.04 -52.75 22.62
C TYR A 115 -9.67 -51.74 23.60
N ASP A 116 -9.15 -51.65 24.85
CA ASP A 116 -9.52 -50.63 25.83
C ASP A 116 -11.04 -50.49 26.06
N GLY A 117 -11.76 -51.61 26.11
CA GLY A 117 -13.19 -51.61 26.40
C GLY A 117 -14.10 -51.07 25.28
N VAL A 118 -13.61 -50.95 24.05
CA VAL A 118 -14.40 -50.49 22.88
C VAL A 118 -15.61 -51.39 22.67
N PHE A 119 -15.48 -52.71 22.89
CA PHE A 119 -16.58 -53.66 22.83
C PHE A 119 -17.33 -53.70 24.15
N GLU A 120 -18.62 -53.34 24.18
CA GLU A 120 -19.43 -53.37 25.38
C GLU A 120 -20.04 -54.73 25.65
N ASP A 121 -20.52 -55.40 24.58
CA ASP A 121 -21.07 -56.74 24.63
C ASP A 121 -21.00 -57.45 23.31
N LEU A 122 -21.24 -58.77 23.37
CA LEU A 122 -21.43 -59.63 22.23
C LEU A 122 -22.77 -60.34 22.34
N GLY A 123 -23.41 -60.59 21.22
CA GLY A 123 -24.67 -61.37 21.11
C GLY A 123 -24.73 -62.20 19.87
N VAL A 124 -25.21 -63.41 20.01
CA VAL A 124 -25.47 -64.33 18.89
C VAL A 124 -26.96 -64.41 18.65
N ILE A 125 -27.39 -64.13 17.45
CA ILE A 125 -28.79 -64.01 17.06
C ILE A 125 -29.07 -64.98 15.93
N ASN A 126 -30.17 -65.69 16.06
CA ASN A 126 -30.60 -66.65 15.04
C ASN A 126 -31.36 -65.97 13.88
N GLU A 127 -31.75 -66.75 12.87
CA GLU A 127 -32.46 -66.27 11.69
C GLU A 127 -33.83 -65.65 11.97
N GLN A 128 -34.46 -65.97 13.10
CA GLN A 128 -35.72 -65.42 13.55
C GLN A 128 -35.59 -64.11 14.32
N GLY A 129 -34.36 -63.64 14.58
CA GLY A 129 -34.09 -62.44 15.34
C GLY A 129 -33.97 -62.65 16.85
N VAL A 130 -34.02 -63.87 17.32
CA VAL A 130 -33.93 -64.19 18.75
C VAL A 130 -32.48 -64.34 19.15
N GLN A 131 -32.11 -63.67 20.24
CA GLN A 131 -30.77 -63.76 20.83
C GLN A 131 -30.61 -65.08 21.57
N GLU A 132 -29.74 -65.96 21.11
CA GLU A 132 -29.48 -67.29 21.67
C GLU A 132 -28.37 -67.28 22.71
N ALA A 133 -27.35 -66.45 22.58
CA ALA A 133 -26.28 -66.27 23.54
C ALA A 133 -25.90 -64.82 23.71
N TYR A 134 -25.46 -64.43 24.90
CA TYR A 134 -25.11 -63.07 25.23
C TYR A 134 -23.94 -63.03 26.24
N ALA A 135 -23.00 -62.12 25.99
CA ALA A 135 -21.95 -61.74 26.89
C ALA A 135 -21.91 -60.21 27.09
N GLY A 136 -21.98 -59.73 28.29
CA GLY A 136 -21.95 -58.32 28.59
C GLY A 136 -22.52 -57.95 29.96
N ARG A 137 -22.47 -56.64 30.29
CA ARG A 137 -22.87 -56.15 31.62
C ARG A 137 -24.38 -56.14 31.86
N TYR A 138 -25.19 -56.27 30.82
CA TYR A 138 -26.64 -56.22 30.92
C TYR A 138 -27.23 -57.61 30.87
N LYS A 139 -28.20 -57.86 31.70
CA LYS A 139 -28.94 -59.15 31.62
C LYS A 139 -29.96 -59.10 30.47
N LEU A 140 -29.51 -59.38 29.30
CA LEU A 140 -30.33 -59.39 28.05
C LEU A 140 -30.56 -60.81 27.59
N GLU A 141 -31.29 -61.62 28.36
CA GLU A 141 -31.60 -63.00 28.01
C GLU A 141 -32.78 -63.03 27.02
N LYS A 142 -32.64 -63.81 25.93
CA LYS A 142 -33.70 -64.08 24.93
C LYS A 142 -34.41 -62.83 24.35
N VAL A 143 -33.66 -61.78 24.05
CA VAL A 143 -34.21 -60.59 23.39
C VAL A 143 -34.57 -60.94 21.97
N ASP A 144 -35.76 -60.49 21.56
CA ASP A 144 -36.22 -60.59 20.17
C ASP A 144 -35.93 -59.29 19.43
N TYR A 145 -35.14 -59.33 18.36
CA TYR A 145 -34.76 -58.22 17.51
C TYR A 145 -35.45 -58.26 16.13
N SER A 146 -36.45 -59.17 15.90
CA SER A 146 -37.12 -59.35 14.62
C SER A 146 -37.74 -58.03 14.09
N ASP A 147 -38.24 -57.16 15.00
CA ASP A 147 -38.82 -55.86 14.64
C ASP A 147 -37.77 -54.72 14.60
N ALA A 148 -36.50 -55.01 14.96
CA ALA A 148 -35.49 -53.97 14.96
C ALA A 148 -35.01 -53.65 13.55
N SER A 149 -35.06 -52.35 13.19
CA SER A 149 -34.67 -51.89 11.84
C SER A 149 -33.24 -52.32 11.45
N TRP A 150 -32.32 -52.27 12.42
CA TRP A 150 -30.94 -52.68 12.19
C TRP A 150 -30.80 -54.19 11.89
N PHE A 151 -31.64 -55.02 12.47
CA PHE A 151 -31.64 -56.46 12.23
C PHE A 151 -32.06 -56.78 10.79
N ASN A 152 -33.15 -56.20 10.35
CA ASN A 152 -33.64 -56.39 8.97
C ASN A 152 -32.60 -55.93 7.93
N GLU A 153 -31.91 -54.81 8.17
CA GLU A 153 -30.82 -54.34 7.30
C GLU A 153 -29.60 -55.31 7.34
N ALA A 154 -29.29 -55.87 8.52
CA ALA A 154 -28.20 -56.81 8.70
C ALA A 154 -28.45 -58.16 7.98
N LEU A 155 -29.69 -58.57 7.85
CA LEU A 155 -30.06 -59.78 7.15
C LEU A 155 -29.76 -59.75 5.64
N GLU A 156 -29.84 -58.55 5.04
CA GLU A 156 -29.56 -58.37 3.60
C GLU A 156 -28.09 -58.34 3.25
N LYS A 157 -27.20 -58.15 4.26
CA LYS A 157 -25.77 -57.91 4.08
C LYS A 157 -24.92 -59.00 4.74
N THR A 158 -23.68 -59.17 4.29
CA THR A 158 -22.71 -60.08 4.95
C THR A 158 -22.21 -59.47 6.26
N TYR A 159 -22.18 -58.15 6.36
CA TYR A 159 -21.90 -57.39 7.58
C TYR A 159 -22.72 -56.12 7.57
N TYR A 160 -22.96 -55.59 8.76
CA TYR A 160 -23.68 -54.34 8.92
C TYR A 160 -23.15 -53.55 10.10
N ILE A 161 -23.00 -52.24 9.93
CA ILE A 161 -22.69 -51.26 10.97
C ILE A 161 -23.92 -50.36 11.06
N SER A 162 -24.57 -50.36 12.23
CA SER A 162 -25.81 -49.58 12.39
C SER A 162 -25.52 -48.08 12.49
N ASP A 163 -26.55 -47.25 12.37
CA ASP A 163 -26.56 -45.88 12.88
C ASP A 163 -26.59 -45.93 14.43
N ILE A 164 -26.29 -44.80 15.06
CA ILE A 164 -26.35 -44.65 16.52
C ILE A 164 -27.83 -44.57 16.94
N PHE A 165 -28.19 -45.35 17.92
CA PHE A 165 -29.55 -45.37 18.50
C PHE A 165 -29.51 -45.59 20.00
N LEU A 166 -30.60 -45.28 20.70
CA LEU A 166 -30.69 -45.43 22.17
C LEU A 166 -30.93 -46.87 22.62
N GLY A 167 -31.61 -47.66 21.85
CA GLY A 167 -31.94 -49.05 22.15
C GLY A 167 -32.60 -49.28 23.51
N MET A 168 -32.62 -50.52 23.99
CA MET A 168 -33.19 -50.90 25.29
C MET A 168 -32.41 -50.33 26.49
N ARG A 169 -31.18 -49.87 26.29
CA ARG A 169 -30.28 -49.37 27.33
C ARG A 169 -30.45 -47.89 27.68
N SER A 170 -31.28 -47.21 26.88
CA SER A 170 -31.46 -45.74 26.94
C SER A 170 -30.13 -44.95 26.90
N LYS A 171 -29.08 -45.55 26.32
CA LYS A 171 -27.77 -44.96 26.05
C LYS A 171 -27.44 -45.04 24.57
N PRO A 172 -26.84 -43.96 24.02
CA PRO A 172 -26.40 -44.00 22.63
C PRO A 172 -25.37 -45.14 22.41
N HIS A 173 -25.56 -45.93 21.40
CA HIS A 173 -24.62 -46.97 20.96
C HIS A 173 -24.88 -47.30 19.49
N PHE A 174 -23.96 -47.95 18.88
CA PHE A 174 -24.15 -48.61 17.58
C PHE A 174 -23.62 -50.01 17.63
N ILE A 175 -24.07 -50.80 16.70
CA ILE A 175 -23.69 -52.21 16.62
C ILE A 175 -22.92 -52.48 15.32
N ILE A 176 -22.01 -53.43 15.39
CA ILE A 176 -21.42 -54.10 14.24
C ILE A 176 -21.91 -55.54 14.26
N SER A 177 -22.44 -56.02 13.16
CA SER A 177 -22.87 -57.40 13.01
C SER A 177 -22.22 -58.03 11.79
N VAL A 178 -21.91 -59.31 11.94
CA VAL A 178 -21.40 -60.17 10.86
C VAL A 178 -22.27 -61.40 10.75
N LYS A 179 -22.53 -61.83 9.51
CA LYS A 179 -23.40 -62.96 9.22
C LYS A 179 -22.57 -64.15 8.75
N ARG A 180 -22.85 -65.35 9.31
CA ARG A 180 -22.31 -66.60 8.83
C ARG A 180 -23.46 -67.51 8.33
N PHE A 181 -23.32 -68.04 7.12
CA PHE A 181 -24.27 -68.97 6.52
C PHE A 181 -23.67 -70.34 6.59
N ARG A 182 -24.44 -71.33 7.13
CA ARG A 182 -24.03 -72.73 7.23
C ARG A 182 -25.27 -73.68 7.26
N GLN A 183 -25.25 -74.75 6.46
CA GLN A 183 -26.31 -75.79 6.45
C GLN A 183 -27.73 -75.20 6.33
N ASP A 184 -27.96 -74.30 5.35
CA ASP A 184 -29.22 -73.58 5.11
C ASP A 184 -29.73 -72.67 6.27
N ARG A 185 -28.89 -72.41 7.27
CA ARG A 185 -29.21 -71.53 8.33
C ARG A 185 -28.16 -70.42 8.40
N TYR A 186 -28.55 -69.24 8.88
CA TYR A 186 -27.59 -68.17 9.20
C TYR A 186 -27.67 -67.79 10.66
N LEU A 187 -26.55 -67.33 11.16
CA LEU A 187 -26.43 -66.70 12.46
C LEU A 187 -25.77 -65.33 12.31
N LEU A 188 -26.18 -64.41 13.15
CA LEU A 188 -25.59 -63.10 13.26
C LEU A 188 -24.81 -62.99 14.59
N LEU A 189 -23.50 -62.75 14.49
CA LEU A 189 -22.72 -62.31 15.63
C LEU A 189 -22.74 -60.78 15.64
N ARG A 190 -23.27 -60.16 16.69
CA ARG A 190 -23.27 -58.73 16.89
C ARG A 190 -22.36 -58.31 18.03
N ALA A 191 -21.74 -57.15 17.91
CA ALA A 191 -21.05 -56.46 18.97
C ALA A 191 -21.61 -55.04 19.16
N THR A 192 -21.80 -54.62 20.39
CA THR A 192 -22.09 -53.23 20.70
C THR A 192 -20.78 -52.49 20.89
N ILE A 193 -20.65 -51.36 20.22
CA ILE A 193 -19.48 -50.49 20.29
C ILE A 193 -19.77 -49.36 21.23
N ASN A 194 -18.81 -49.09 22.12
CA ASN A 194 -18.88 -47.99 23.09
C ASN A 194 -18.95 -46.63 22.39
N PHE A 195 -20.06 -45.94 22.63
CA PHE A 195 -20.31 -44.65 21.99
C PHE A 195 -19.30 -43.56 22.42
N GLU A 196 -18.92 -43.51 23.69
CA GLU A 196 -18.03 -42.46 24.18
C GLU A 196 -16.64 -42.57 23.53
N THR A 197 -16.13 -43.78 23.33
CA THR A 197 -14.85 -44.00 22.65
C THR A 197 -14.93 -43.56 21.19
N PHE A 198 -16.03 -43.90 20.51
CA PHE A 198 -16.25 -43.46 19.12
C PHE A 198 -16.46 -41.96 19.02
N ASN A 199 -17.27 -41.41 19.90
CA ASN A 199 -17.53 -39.95 19.94
C ASN A 199 -16.24 -39.16 20.22
N TYR A 200 -15.42 -39.64 21.15
CA TYR A 200 -14.11 -39.04 21.41
C TYR A 200 -13.21 -39.03 20.16
N LEU A 201 -13.18 -40.15 19.43
CA LEU A 201 -12.44 -40.24 18.18
C LEU A 201 -12.96 -39.22 17.17
N ALA A 202 -14.27 -39.13 16.99
CA ALA A 202 -14.89 -38.23 16.02
C ALA A 202 -14.74 -36.74 16.39
N GLU A 203 -14.82 -36.37 17.69
CA GLU A 203 -14.69 -35.01 18.18
C GLU A 203 -13.23 -34.51 18.29
N ASN A 204 -12.26 -35.41 18.20
CA ASN A 204 -10.83 -35.05 18.34
C ASN A 204 -10.32 -34.14 17.22
N LEU A 205 -11.09 -33.92 16.18
CA LEU A 205 -10.81 -32.96 15.13
C LEU A 205 -11.20 -31.55 15.58
N ARG A 206 -10.38 -30.96 16.46
CA ARG A 206 -10.51 -29.57 16.86
C ARG A 206 -9.35 -28.76 16.29
N PHE A 207 -9.66 -27.80 15.46
CA PHE A 207 -8.67 -26.88 14.91
C PHE A 207 -9.04 -25.45 15.33
N GLY A 208 -8.17 -24.79 16.11
CA GLY A 208 -8.48 -23.50 16.70
C GLY A 208 -9.48 -23.59 17.84
N LYS A 209 -10.22 -22.52 18.06
CA LYS A 209 -11.21 -22.38 19.16
C LYS A 209 -12.63 -22.69 18.68
N THR A 210 -12.94 -22.36 17.44
CA THR A 210 -14.29 -22.48 16.86
C THR A 210 -14.44 -23.69 15.93
N GLY A 211 -13.30 -24.35 15.60
CA GLY A 211 -13.30 -25.52 14.75
C GLY A 211 -13.78 -26.76 15.50
N PHE A 212 -14.74 -27.48 14.95
CA PHE A 212 -15.21 -28.75 15.48
C PHE A 212 -15.75 -29.66 14.36
N ALA A 213 -15.79 -30.97 14.65
CA ALA A 213 -16.31 -31.95 13.73
C ALA A 213 -17.48 -32.72 14.35
N PHE A 214 -18.37 -33.19 13.49
CA PHE A 214 -19.49 -34.04 13.84
C PHE A 214 -19.83 -34.96 12.67
N ILE A 215 -20.57 -36.03 12.94
CA ILE A 215 -21.00 -36.99 11.91
C ILE A 215 -22.51 -37.00 11.80
N LEU A 216 -22.99 -36.97 10.58
CA LEU A 216 -24.41 -37.12 10.23
C LEU A 216 -24.62 -38.41 9.41
N ASN A 217 -25.82 -39.03 9.52
CA ASN A 217 -26.24 -40.01 8.55
C ASN A 217 -26.88 -39.34 7.32
N LYS A 218 -27.32 -40.14 6.34
CA LYS A 218 -28.02 -39.65 5.12
C LYS A 218 -29.34 -38.95 5.39
N LYS A 219 -29.96 -39.18 6.57
CA LYS A 219 -31.20 -38.53 6.99
C LYS A 219 -30.97 -37.21 7.69
N GLY A 220 -29.73 -36.93 8.10
CA GLY A 220 -29.31 -35.73 8.85
C GLY A 220 -29.29 -35.95 10.35
N ASP A 221 -29.43 -37.19 10.84
CA ASP A 221 -29.37 -37.49 12.25
C ASP A 221 -27.91 -37.56 12.73
N PHE A 222 -27.65 -36.99 13.92
CA PHE A 222 -26.32 -37.01 14.49
C PHE A 222 -25.86 -38.42 14.86
N GLN A 223 -24.65 -38.73 14.45
CA GLN A 223 -23.91 -39.94 14.82
C GLN A 223 -22.81 -39.63 15.88
N THR A 224 -22.76 -38.41 16.38
CA THR A 224 -21.91 -37.92 17.45
C THR A 224 -22.74 -37.05 18.40
N LYS A 225 -22.21 -36.68 19.57
CA LYS A 225 -22.89 -35.73 20.45
C LYS A 225 -23.07 -34.40 19.73
N PRO A 226 -24.29 -33.86 19.66
CA PRO A 226 -24.47 -32.55 19.07
C PRO A 226 -23.89 -31.47 19.98
N HIS A 227 -23.06 -30.58 19.42
CA HIS A 227 -22.59 -29.38 20.09
C HIS A 227 -23.69 -28.30 20.01
N ASN A 228 -24.62 -28.31 21.00
CA ASN A 228 -25.84 -27.49 20.96
C ASN A 228 -25.62 -25.98 20.88
N GLU A 229 -24.46 -25.47 21.28
CA GLU A 229 -24.16 -24.03 21.32
C GLU A 229 -23.64 -23.48 19.97
N MET A 230 -23.23 -24.36 19.04
CA MET A 230 -22.56 -23.96 17.81
C MET A 230 -23.22 -24.43 16.53
N LEU A 231 -24.41 -25.05 16.63
CA LEU A 231 -25.10 -25.59 15.47
C LEU A 231 -25.84 -24.47 14.71
N PRO A 232 -25.59 -24.35 13.42
CA PRO A 232 -26.34 -23.45 12.56
C PRO A 232 -27.83 -23.83 12.54
N SER A 233 -28.68 -22.90 12.20
CA SER A 233 -30.13 -23.06 12.06
C SER A 233 -30.52 -24.27 11.18
N ASN A 234 -31.76 -24.78 11.29
CA ASN A 234 -32.32 -25.90 10.49
C ASN A 234 -32.04 -25.86 8.97
N ARG A 235 -31.66 -24.71 8.43
CA ARG A 235 -31.30 -24.54 7.02
C ARG A 235 -29.94 -25.20 6.69
N SER A 236 -29.02 -25.18 7.63
CA SER A 236 -27.64 -25.68 7.44
C SER A 236 -27.56 -27.19 7.34
N TYR A 237 -28.49 -27.95 7.94
CA TYR A 237 -28.50 -29.42 7.82
C TYR A 237 -28.73 -29.89 6.38
N LYS A 238 -29.61 -29.21 5.63
CA LYS A 238 -29.83 -29.50 4.21
C LYS A 238 -28.56 -29.25 3.38
N ASP A 239 -27.80 -28.26 3.75
CA ASP A 239 -26.55 -27.92 3.08
C ASP A 239 -25.49 -29.01 3.34
N PHE A 240 -25.38 -29.51 4.56
CA PHE A 240 -24.45 -30.60 4.89
C PHE A 240 -24.81 -31.92 4.19
N ILE A 241 -26.09 -32.31 4.13
CA ILE A 241 -26.53 -33.46 3.37
C ILE A 241 -26.25 -33.30 1.87
N SER A 242 -26.52 -32.10 1.34
CA SER A 242 -26.20 -31.78 -0.05
C SER A 242 -24.68 -31.84 -0.31
N ALA A 243 -23.87 -31.36 0.68
CA ALA A 243 -22.43 -31.42 0.64
C ALA A 243 -21.92 -32.88 0.61
N GLY A 244 -22.52 -33.78 1.39
CA GLY A 244 -22.22 -35.21 1.35
C GLY A 244 -22.39 -35.78 -0.05
N LYS A 245 -23.48 -35.42 -0.75
CA LYS A 245 -23.69 -35.86 -2.15
C LYS A 245 -22.61 -35.34 -3.10
N LYS A 246 -22.09 -34.13 -2.87
CA LYS A 246 -21.01 -33.52 -3.66
C LYS A 246 -19.62 -34.10 -3.30
N ALA A 247 -19.48 -34.64 -2.08
CA ALA A 247 -18.22 -35.21 -1.59
C ALA A 247 -17.89 -36.59 -2.20
N LYS A 248 -18.75 -37.18 -3.05
CA LYS A 248 -18.50 -38.47 -3.73
C LYS A 248 -17.18 -38.55 -4.51
N HIS A 249 -16.64 -37.40 -4.90
CA HIS A 249 -15.37 -37.31 -5.64
C HIS A 249 -14.23 -36.69 -4.79
N GLY A 250 -14.37 -36.71 -3.47
CA GLY A 250 -13.41 -36.17 -2.53
C GLY A 250 -14.06 -35.22 -1.50
N ILE A 251 -13.26 -34.41 -0.81
CA ILE A 251 -13.78 -33.50 0.22
C ILE A 251 -14.44 -32.31 -0.43
N TYR A 252 -15.68 -32.07 -0.09
CA TYR A 252 -16.41 -30.85 -0.47
C TYR A 252 -16.14 -29.72 0.51
N ILE A 253 -15.96 -28.49 0.00
CA ILE A 253 -15.86 -27.27 0.79
C ILE A 253 -17.07 -26.39 0.47
N GLY A 254 -17.71 -25.88 1.51
CA GLY A 254 -18.78 -24.92 1.42
C GLY A 254 -18.62 -23.77 2.43
N GLU A 255 -19.43 -22.77 2.26
CA GLU A 255 -19.54 -21.64 3.20
C GLU A 255 -20.99 -21.60 3.77
N LEU A 256 -21.10 -21.38 5.06
CA LEU A 256 -22.36 -21.11 5.74
C LEU A 256 -22.50 -19.61 5.92
N ASN A 257 -23.64 -19.08 5.53
CA ASN A 257 -23.94 -17.67 5.65
C ASN A 257 -24.72 -17.39 6.93
N ASP A 258 -24.57 -16.18 7.45
CA ASP A 258 -25.41 -15.64 8.52
C ASP A 258 -26.84 -15.37 8.01
N GLU A 259 -27.70 -14.83 8.89
CA GLU A 259 -29.07 -14.43 8.55
C GLU A 259 -29.14 -13.35 7.47
N TYR A 260 -28.08 -12.58 7.29
CA TYR A 260 -27.93 -11.51 6.30
C TYR A 260 -27.22 -11.94 5.01
N GLY A 261 -26.84 -13.22 4.90
CA GLY A 261 -26.20 -13.79 3.72
C GLY A 261 -24.69 -13.63 3.66
N ASN A 262 -24.02 -13.14 4.72
CA ASN A 262 -22.56 -13.05 4.78
C ASN A 262 -21.95 -14.40 5.16
N PRO A 263 -20.83 -14.80 4.55
CA PRO A 263 -20.16 -16.06 4.89
C PRO A 263 -19.54 -15.97 6.30
N LYS A 264 -20.20 -16.64 7.26
CA LYS A 264 -19.80 -16.68 8.67
C LYS A 264 -18.83 -17.83 8.97
N SER A 265 -19.13 -19.01 8.41
CA SER A 265 -18.34 -20.21 8.68
C SER A 265 -18.01 -20.94 7.39
N ILE A 266 -16.85 -21.59 7.38
CA ILE A 266 -16.47 -22.56 6.37
C ILE A 266 -16.81 -23.95 6.88
N TYR A 267 -17.20 -24.85 5.99
CA TYR A 267 -17.36 -26.25 6.33
C TYR A 267 -16.77 -27.16 5.26
N LEU A 268 -16.31 -28.32 5.72
CA LEU A 268 -15.79 -29.36 4.87
C LEU A 268 -16.61 -30.63 5.15
N ALA A 269 -16.95 -31.37 4.09
CA ALA A 269 -17.69 -32.61 4.19
C ALA A 269 -16.90 -33.75 3.53
N ALA A 270 -16.79 -34.88 4.23
CA ALA A 270 -16.20 -36.11 3.74
C ALA A 270 -17.17 -37.27 3.97
N LEU A 271 -17.17 -38.24 3.08
CA LEU A 271 -18.00 -39.47 3.22
C LEU A 271 -17.27 -40.49 4.06
N LEU A 272 -18.01 -41.23 4.87
CA LEU A 272 -17.58 -42.33 5.74
C LEU A 272 -18.48 -43.51 5.58
N LYS A 273 -18.05 -44.67 6.06
CA LYS A 273 -18.86 -45.89 6.19
C LYS A 273 -19.53 -46.25 4.87
N ASN A 274 -18.71 -46.36 3.79
CA ASN A 274 -19.24 -46.65 2.44
C ASN A 274 -20.35 -45.69 1.99
N ASP A 275 -20.16 -44.39 2.20
CA ASP A 275 -21.08 -43.30 1.86
C ASP A 275 -22.36 -43.22 2.71
N ASP A 276 -22.48 -43.99 3.81
CA ASP A 276 -23.66 -43.94 4.67
C ASP A 276 -23.61 -42.77 5.69
N TRP A 277 -22.39 -42.35 6.07
CA TRP A 277 -22.19 -41.27 6.99
C TRP A 277 -21.44 -40.11 6.34
N ILE A 278 -21.63 -38.90 6.88
CA ILE A 278 -21.00 -37.66 6.43
C ILE A 278 -20.27 -37.08 7.61
N LEU A 279 -18.93 -37.01 7.57
CA LEU A 279 -18.12 -36.22 8.47
C LEU A 279 -18.21 -34.76 8.03
N VAL A 280 -18.65 -33.90 8.92
CA VAL A 280 -18.68 -32.46 8.70
C VAL A 280 -17.73 -31.81 9.68
N TYR A 281 -16.79 -31.04 9.17
CA TYR A 281 -15.96 -30.12 9.94
C TYR A 281 -16.42 -28.70 9.67
N THR A 282 -16.58 -27.88 10.70
CA THR A 282 -16.96 -26.46 10.56
C THR A 282 -16.03 -25.58 11.40
N GLN A 283 -15.76 -24.37 10.90
CA GLN A 283 -14.95 -23.37 11.58
C GLN A 283 -15.38 -21.97 11.19
N GLU A 284 -15.34 -21.01 12.12
CA GLU A 284 -15.61 -19.61 11.80
C GLU A 284 -14.55 -19.04 10.85
N LYS A 285 -15.03 -18.33 9.81
CA LYS A 285 -14.17 -17.78 8.75
C LYS A 285 -13.18 -16.74 9.30
N GLU A 286 -13.63 -15.94 10.27
CA GLU A 286 -12.77 -14.94 10.91
C GLU A 286 -11.59 -15.57 11.63
N GLU A 287 -11.80 -16.68 12.32
CA GLU A 287 -10.72 -17.41 12.98
C GLU A 287 -9.82 -18.10 11.96
N ALA A 288 -10.38 -18.79 10.99
CA ALA A 288 -9.62 -19.48 9.95
C ALA A 288 -8.68 -18.54 9.18
N PHE A 289 -9.08 -17.30 8.99
CA PHE A 289 -8.31 -16.26 8.30
C PHE A 289 -7.65 -15.24 9.23
N ALA A 290 -7.68 -15.45 10.56
CA ALA A 290 -7.16 -14.48 11.55
C ALA A 290 -5.69 -14.11 11.30
N ASP A 291 -4.84 -15.09 10.98
CA ASP A 291 -3.43 -14.83 10.71
C ASP A 291 -3.21 -14.05 9.39
N LEU A 292 -4.05 -14.28 8.38
CA LEU A 292 -4.04 -13.49 7.17
C LEU A 292 -4.38 -12.02 7.47
N ILE A 293 -5.47 -11.78 8.20
CA ILE A 293 -5.93 -10.43 8.57
C ILE A 293 -4.87 -9.71 9.40
N ARG A 294 -4.28 -10.41 10.38
CA ARG A 294 -3.21 -9.87 11.23
C ARG A 294 -1.96 -9.52 10.42
N THR A 295 -1.58 -10.38 9.48
CA THR A 295 -0.43 -10.14 8.60
C THR A 295 -0.70 -8.96 7.67
N GLN A 296 -1.89 -8.89 7.07
CA GLN A 296 -2.30 -7.76 6.21
C GLN A 296 -2.28 -6.43 6.98
N PHE A 297 -2.79 -6.42 8.21
CA PHE A 297 -2.75 -5.23 9.06
C PHE A 297 -1.32 -4.78 9.36
N ARG A 298 -0.44 -5.71 9.78
CA ARG A 298 0.99 -5.41 10.03
C ARG A 298 1.68 -4.86 8.79
N THR A 299 1.44 -5.49 7.64
CA THR A 299 1.99 -5.03 6.35
C THR A 299 1.45 -3.63 6.00
N GLY A 300 0.16 -3.38 6.19
CA GLY A 300 -0.45 -2.06 5.99
C GLY A 300 0.21 -0.97 6.86
N VAL A 301 0.43 -1.26 8.15
CA VAL A 301 1.13 -0.34 9.06
C VAL A 301 2.58 -0.09 8.59
N THR A 302 3.30 -1.12 8.17
CA THR A 302 4.68 -0.98 7.66
C THR A 302 4.74 -0.11 6.41
N ILE A 303 3.81 -0.31 5.47
CA ILE A 303 3.69 0.50 4.25
C ILE A 303 3.36 1.96 4.61
N PHE A 304 2.45 2.18 5.55
CA PHE A 304 2.07 3.52 6.01
C PHE A 304 3.25 4.27 6.64
N VAL A 305 3.98 3.63 7.55
CA VAL A 305 5.17 4.22 8.18
C VAL A 305 6.27 4.50 7.13
N GLY A 306 6.54 3.55 6.23
CA GLY A 306 7.48 3.76 5.13
C GLY A 306 7.08 4.93 4.23
N SER A 307 5.81 5.05 3.91
CA SER A 307 5.26 6.17 3.14
C SER A 307 5.47 7.52 3.84
N LEU A 308 5.20 7.58 5.13
CA LEU A 308 5.39 8.79 5.93
C LEU A 308 6.87 9.22 5.96
N LEU A 309 7.79 8.26 6.11
CA LEU A 309 9.24 8.53 6.07
C LEU A 309 9.68 9.07 4.70
N ILE A 310 9.17 8.51 3.61
CA ILE A 310 9.46 9.00 2.24
C ILE A 310 8.98 10.44 2.08
N VAL A 311 7.76 10.77 2.53
CA VAL A 311 7.24 12.14 2.47
C VAL A 311 8.11 13.10 3.28
N LEU A 312 8.49 12.72 4.49
CA LEU A 312 9.28 13.53 5.40
C LEU A 312 10.69 13.77 4.84
N MET A 313 11.33 12.75 4.30
CA MET A 313 12.63 12.86 3.65
C MET A 313 12.56 13.75 2.41
N ASN A 314 11.53 13.60 1.57
CA ASN A 314 11.32 14.48 0.42
C ASN A 314 11.10 15.94 0.83
N ALA A 315 10.34 16.19 1.90
CA ALA A 315 10.12 17.54 2.43
C ALA A 315 11.44 18.20 2.90
N ILE A 316 12.28 17.44 3.60
CA ILE A 316 13.61 17.93 4.06
C ILE A 316 14.52 18.21 2.88
N LEU A 317 14.63 17.28 1.93
CA LEU A 317 15.46 17.46 0.72
C LEU A 317 15.00 18.66 -0.08
N PHE A 318 13.69 18.81 -0.25
CA PHE A 318 13.10 19.89 -0.99
C PHE A 318 13.37 21.25 -0.32
N HIS A 319 13.19 21.34 1.00
CA HIS A 319 13.54 22.54 1.75
C HIS A 319 15.02 22.92 1.58
N LYS A 320 15.92 21.93 1.63
CA LYS A 320 17.37 22.13 1.43
C LYS A 320 17.70 22.60 0.02
N VAL A 321 17.06 22.04 -1.01
CA VAL A 321 17.27 22.45 -2.41
C VAL A 321 16.76 23.89 -2.64
N ILE A 322 15.59 24.22 -2.15
CA ILE A 322 15.04 25.58 -2.29
C ILE A 322 15.92 26.61 -1.58
N SER A 323 16.36 26.34 -0.34
CA SER A 323 17.24 27.26 0.38
C SER A 323 18.58 27.46 -0.34
N HIS A 324 19.11 26.41 -0.96
CA HIS A 324 20.34 26.52 -1.76
C HIS A 324 20.13 27.34 -3.03
N LEU A 325 19.04 27.14 -3.76
CA LEU A 325 18.72 27.91 -4.96
C LEU A 325 18.53 29.39 -4.66
N THR A 326 17.82 29.73 -3.58
CA THR A 326 17.61 31.13 -3.19
C THR A 326 18.92 31.81 -2.80
N GLU A 327 19.85 31.12 -2.17
CA GLU A 327 21.17 31.66 -1.85
C GLU A 327 22.03 31.88 -3.11
N VAL A 328 22.01 30.93 -4.06
CA VAL A 328 22.70 31.07 -5.36
C VAL A 328 22.15 32.27 -6.15
N ASP A 329 20.84 32.46 -6.21
CA ASP A 329 20.21 33.59 -6.88
C ASP A 329 20.61 34.91 -6.21
N ARG A 330 20.65 34.97 -4.89
CA ARG A 330 21.12 36.15 -4.13
C ARG A 330 22.58 36.52 -4.44
N GLN A 331 23.45 35.51 -4.48
CA GLN A 331 24.86 35.73 -4.83
C GLN A 331 25.04 36.24 -6.27
N ARG A 332 24.24 35.71 -7.19
CA ARG A 332 24.22 36.12 -8.58
C ARG A 332 23.80 37.57 -8.73
N GLU A 333 22.78 38.01 -7.99
CA GLU A 333 22.33 39.42 -7.98
C GLU A 333 23.41 40.37 -7.45
N ILE A 334 24.08 39.99 -6.34
CA ILE A 334 25.22 40.75 -5.79
C ILE A 334 26.34 40.85 -6.81
N MET A 335 26.71 39.75 -7.47
CA MET A 335 27.75 39.73 -8.47
C MET A 335 27.41 40.59 -9.69
N ASN A 336 26.18 40.56 -10.17
CA ASN A 336 25.71 41.42 -11.25
C ASN A 336 25.82 42.89 -10.89
N GLN A 337 25.46 43.27 -9.64
CA GLN A 337 25.58 44.62 -9.18
C GLN A 337 27.06 45.08 -9.12
N GLN A 338 27.96 44.20 -8.65
CA GLN A 338 29.40 44.45 -8.64
C GLN A 338 29.97 44.66 -10.05
N ILE A 339 29.53 43.85 -11.02
CA ILE A 339 29.95 44.00 -12.43
C ILE A 339 29.50 45.35 -12.99
N ILE A 340 28.27 45.76 -12.71
CA ILE A 340 27.73 47.06 -13.12
C ILE A 340 28.55 48.20 -12.51
N ASP A 341 28.82 48.13 -11.21
CA ASP A 341 29.60 49.16 -10.51
C ASP A 341 31.06 49.19 -10.98
N ALA A 342 31.69 48.06 -11.22
CA ALA A 342 33.05 47.98 -11.81
C ALA A 342 33.07 48.54 -13.26
N GLY A 343 32.04 48.24 -14.05
CA GLY A 343 31.87 48.79 -15.41
C GLY A 343 31.73 50.31 -15.41
N LYS A 344 30.98 50.87 -14.45
CA LYS A 344 30.87 52.34 -14.26
C LYS A 344 32.23 52.96 -13.87
N LEU A 345 32.95 52.35 -12.95
CA LEU A 345 34.28 52.82 -12.51
C LEU A 345 35.29 52.81 -13.66
N ALA A 346 35.32 51.74 -14.45
CA ALA A 346 36.18 51.61 -15.63
C ALA A 346 35.82 52.66 -16.69
N SER A 347 34.54 52.98 -16.88
CA SER A 347 34.07 54.01 -17.79
C SER A 347 34.48 55.43 -17.31
N VAL A 348 34.34 55.70 -15.99
CA VAL A 348 34.82 56.94 -15.39
C VAL A 348 36.32 57.06 -15.54
N GLY A 349 37.09 56.01 -15.32
CA GLY A 349 38.57 56.04 -15.49
C GLY A 349 39.00 56.35 -16.94
N ARG A 350 38.33 55.77 -17.94
CA ARG A 350 38.62 56.11 -19.35
C ARG A 350 38.20 57.55 -19.72
N LEU A 351 37.08 58.01 -19.22
CA LEU A 351 36.64 59.40 -19.41
C LEU A 351 37.57 60.41 -18.70
N ALA A 352 38.00 60.11 -17.49
CA ALA A 352 38.90 61.00 -16.73
C ALA A 352 40.21 61.19 -17.49
N ALA A 353 40.81 60.19 -18.10
CA ALA A 353 42.03 60.33 -18.90
C ALA A 353 41.81 61.23 -20.14
N GLY A 354 40.71 61.03 -20.87
CA GLY A 354 40.35 61.88 -22.03
C GLY A 354 40.01 63.33 -21.62
N THR A 355 39.32 63.50 -20.52
CA THR A 355 38.90 64.81 -20.01
C THR A 355 40.07 65.62 -19.43
N ALA A 356 41.04 64.95 -18.79
CA ALA A 356 42.25 65.59 -18.36
C ALA A 356 43.03 66.22 -19.55
N HIS A 357 43.06 65.56 -20.69
CA HIS A 357 43.64 66.04 -21.91
C HIS A 357 42.85 67.31 -22.43
N GLU A 358 41.50 67.19 -22.43
CA GLU A 358 40.62 68.27 -22.91
C GLU A 358 40.58 69.50 -21.95
N ILE A 359 40.87 69.30 -20.66
CA ILE A 359 41.02 70.42 -19.68
C ILE A 359 42.40 71.08 -19.76
N ASN A 360 43.46 70.25 -19.92
CA ASN A 360 44.82 70.77 -20.01
C ASN A 360 45.02 71.69 -21.23
N ASN A 361 44.36 71.42 -22.36
CA ASN A 361 44.43 72.23 -23.58
C ASN A 361 43.95 73.69 -23.34
N PRO A 362 42.71 73.95 -22.85
CA PRO A 362 42.26 75.32 -22.56
C PRO A 362 43.06 75.96 -21.42
N VAL A 363 43.55 75.20 -20.44
CA VAL A 363 44.39 75.71 -19.38
C VAL A 363 45.75 76.23 -19.94
N ALA A 364 46.35 75.44 -20.87
CA ALA A 364 47.58 75.82 -21.53
C ALA A 364 47.43 77.12 -22.35
N ILE A 365 46.29 77.26 -23.05
CA ILE A 365 45.99 78.52 -23.80
C ILE A 365 45.78 79.72 -22.80
N MET A 366 45.08 79.50 -21.68
CA MET A 366 44.92 80.54 -20.68
C MET A 366 46.24 80.99 -20.09
N VAL A 367 47.17 80.07 -19.77
CA VAL A 367 48.50 80.39 -19.26
C VAL A 367 49.31 81.11 -20.31
N GLN A 368 49.25 80.71 -21.59
CA GLN A 368 49.93 81.40 -22.70
C GLN A 368 49.41 82.85 -22.89
N GLU A 369 48.10 82.99 -22.92
CA GLU A 369 47.49 84.33 -23.09
C GLU A 369 47.78 85.28 -21.86
N ALA A 370 47.81 84.70 -20.64
CA ALA A 370 48.19 85.43 -19.43
C ALA A 370 49.67 85.86 -19.51
N GLY A 371 50.58 85.00 -19.94
CA GLY A 371 52.00 85.36 -20.16
C GLY A 371 52.14 86.44 -21.21
N TRP A 372 51.40 86.38 -22.31
CA TRP A 372 51.39 87.42 -23.29
C TRP A 372 50.95 88.79 -22.75
N ILE A 373 49.95 88.83 -21.89
CA ILE A 373 49.52 90.04 -21.21
C ILE A 373 50.62 90.53 -20.31
N GLU A 374 51.36 89.68 -19.55
CA GLU A 374 52.50 90.04 -18.73
C GLU A 374 53.63 90.69 -19.56
N ASP A 375 53.95 90.04 -20.73
CA ASP A 375 54.96 90.60 -21.64
C ASP A 375 54.58 91.96 -22.20
N LEU A 376 53.31 92.13 -22.64
CA LEU A 376 52.81 93.45 -23.14
C LEU A 376 52.80 94.52 -22.06
N LEU A 377 52.60 94.19 -20.80
CA LEU A 377 52.65 95.16 -19.67
C LEU A 377 54.05 95.48 -19.21
N ALA A 378 55.06 94.70 -19.58
CA ALA A 378 56.48 94.93 -19.28
C ALA A 378 57.17 95.87 -20.30
N GLU A 379 56.55 96.18 -21.43
CA GLU A 379 57.07 97.09 -22.45
C GLU A 379 56.96 98.60 -21.99
N GLU A 380 58.11 99.38 -22.06
CA GLU A 380 58.15 100.77 -21.56
C GLU A 380 57.28 101.73 -22.36
N GLU A 381 56.78 101.42 -23.52
CA GLU A 381 55.88 102.25 -24.35
C GLU A 381 54.45 101.69 -24.33
N PHE A 382 53.70 101.96 -23.29
CA PHE A 382 52.29 101.65 -23.27
C PHE A 382 51.53 102.72 -24.09
N LYS A 383 51.50 102.60 -25.44
CA LYS A 383 50.70 103.49 -26.31
C LYS A 383 49.27 103.09 -26.41
N ASP A 384 48.41 104.03 -26.11
CA ASP A 384 46.94 103.96 -26.16
C ASP A 384 46.51 103.64 -27.61
N GLY A 385 46.22 102.40 -27.93
CA GLY A 385 45.71 101.99 -29.24
C GLY A 385 45.83 100.51 -29.56
N GLU A 386 46.99 99.97 -29.92
CA GLU A 386 47.24 98.63 -30.37
C GLU A 386 47.41 97.62 -29.21
N ASN A 387 48.21 97.97 -28.22
CA ASN A 387 48.49 97.08 -27.08
C ASN A 387 47.25 96.86 -26.21
N LEU A 388 46.36 97.84 -26.02
CA LEU A 388 45.11 97.71 -25.28
C LEU A 388 44.11 96.76 -26.00
N ALA A 389 44.08 96.83 -27.35
CA ALA A 389 43.25 95.91 -28.11
C ALA A 389 43.71 94.43 -28.01
N GLU A 390 45.04 94.21 -27.97
CA GLU A 390 45.66 92.89 -27.83
C GLU A 390 45.41 92.33 -26.39
N ILE A 391 45.61 93.15 -25.35
CA ILE A 391 45.26 92.77 -23.97
C ILE A 391 43.77 92.39 -23.85
N LYS A 392 42.84 93.17 -24.42
CA LYS A 392 41.43 92.87 -24.40
C LYS A 392 41.12 91.54 -25.12
N ARG A 393 41.84 91.29 -26.25
CA ARG A 393 41.71 89.99 -26.98
C ARG A 393 42.18 88.79 -26.13
N ALA A 394 43.35 88.93 -25.51
CA ALA A 394 43.93 87.89 -24.63
C ALA A 394 43.03 87.62 -23.41
N LEU A 395 42.50 88.65 -22.72
CA LEU A 395 41.54 88.50 -21.63
C LEU A 395 40.26 87.81 -22.06
N LYS A 396 39.76 88.18 -23.27
CA LYS A 396 38.57 87.48 -23.79
C LYS A 396 38.84 86.02 -24.05
N GLN A 397 40.06 85.69 -24.56
CA GLN A 397 40.48 84.32 -24.82
C GLN A 397 40.57 83.50 -23.52
N ILE A 398 41.21 84.07 -22.46
CA ILE A 398 41.29 83.45 -21.12
C ILE A 398 39.90 83.15 -20.57
N ASN A 399 38.97 84.14 -20.63
CA ASN A 399 37.61 83.97 -20.15
C ASN A 399 36.86 82.89 -20.90
N THR A 400 37.04 82.85 -22.23
CA THR A 400 36.43 81.82 -23.12
C THR A 400 36.93 80.41 -22.75
N GLN A 401 38.26 80.29 -22.57
CA GLN A 401 38.85 78.97 -22.18
C GLN A 401 38.47 78.58 -20.74
N GLY A 402 38.38 79.50 -19.80
CA GLY A 402 37.91 79.29 -18.44
C GLY A 402 36.48 78.71 -18.39
N ASN A 403 35.59 79.34 -19.20
CA ASN A 403 34.24 78.87 -19.33
C ASN A 403 34.17 77.44 -19.95
N ARG A 404 35.04 77.14 -20.94
CA ARG A 404 35.16 75.78 -21.52
C ARG A 404 35.62 74.75 -20.49
N CYS A 405 36.63 75.07 -19.66
CA CYS A 405 37.03 74.16 -18.56
C CYS A 405 35.92 73.94 -17.56
N LYS A 406 35.13 74.93 -17.24
CA LYS A 406 33.96 74.81 -16.35
C LYS A 406 32.91 73.90 -16.93
N GLU A 407 32.60 73.97 -18.22
CA GLU A 407 31.65 73.06 -18.90
C GLU A 407 32.14 71.59 -18.85
N ILE A 408 33.41 71.35 -19.20
CA ILE A 408 34.01 70.06 -19.18
C ILE A 408 34.00 69.44 -17.77
N THR A 409 34.37 70.15 -16.77
CA THR A 409 34.33 69.69 -15.37
C THR A 409 32.93 69.47 -14.89
N HIS A 410 31.96 70.29 -15.30
CA HIS A 410 30.56 70.04 -14.96
C HIS A 410 29.97 68.81 -15.59
N GLN A 411 30.33 68.50 -16.85
CA GLN A 411 29.92 67.25 -17.55
C GLN A 411 30.55 66.06 -16.86
N LEU A 412 31.80 66.04 -16.47
CA LEU A 412 32.48 65.01 -15.73
C LEU A 412 31.83 64.72 -14.39
N LEU A 413 31.55 65.79 -13.61
CA LEU A 413 30.85 65.65 -12.34
C LEU A 413 29.43 65.12 -12.43
N ASN A 414 28.69 65.49 -13.47
CA ASN A 414 27.36 64.98 -13.72
C ASN A 414 27.39 63.47 -14.10
N PHE A 415 28.42 63.05 -14.82
CA PHE A 415 28.61 61.61 -15.13
C PHE A 415 29.08 60.80 -13.92
N ALA A 416 29.96 61.34 -13.06
CA ALA A 416 30.49 60.72 -11.85
C ALA A 416 29.49 60.72 -10.68
N ARG A 417 28.56 61.63 -10.62
CA ARG A 417 27.53 61.72 -9.60
C ARG A 417 26.67 60.46 -9.79
N ARG A 418 26.57 59.64 -8.75
CA ARG A 418 25.46 58.71 -8.58
C ARG A 418 24.18 59.51 -8.72
N THR A 419 23.58 59.49 -9.89
CA THR A 419 22.24 59.94 -10.05
C THR A 419 21.39 59.05 -9.18
N ASP A 420 20.97 59.51 -7.99
CA ASP A 420 19.73 59.02 -7.41
C ASP A 420 18.75 59.02 -8.57
N SER A 421 18.34 57.85 -9.00
CA SER A 421 17.45 57.69 -10.12
C SER A 421 16.07 58.25 -9.74
N GLN A 422 15.94 59.54 -9.72
CA GLN A 422 14.65 60.21 -9.72
C GLN A 422 14.08 59.98 -11.12
N LYS A 423 13.16 59.06 -11.17
CA LYS A 423 12.41 58.79 -12.39
C LYS A 423 11.62 60.02 -12.74
N GLN A 424 12.01 60.70 -13.77
CA GLN A 424 11.29 61.83 -14.33
C GLN A 424 10.50 61.37 -15.56
N SER A 425 9.37 62.02 -15.80
CA SER A 425 8.65 61.90 -17.06
C SER A 425 9.55 62.41 -18.18
N LEU A 426 9.82 61.55 -19.15
CA LEU A 426 10.73 61.85 -20.26
C LEU A 426 9.99 61.70 -21.57
N HIS A 427 9.97 62.75 -22.39
CA HIS A 427 9.53 62.64 -23.79
C HIS A 427 10.67 62.06 -24.63
N LEU A 428 10.51 60.80 -25.04
CA LEU A 428 11.55 60.09 -25.79
C LEU A 428 11.97 60.80 -27.06
N ASN A 429 11.03 61.45 -27.76
CA ASN A 429 11.29 62.24 -28.95
C ASN A 429 12.14 63.44 -28.69
N GLU A 430 11.94 64.15 -27.58
CA GLU A 430 12.76 65.29 -27.16
C GLU A 430 14.18 64.85 -26.85
N LEU A 431 14.34 63.73 -26.12
CA LEU A 431 15.66 63.19 -25.81
C LEU A 431 16.43 62.80 -27.06
N ILE A 432 15.76 62.12 -28.03
CA ILE A 432 16.39 61.73 -29.27
C ILE A 432 16.82 62.97 -30.07
N ASN A 433 15.97 63.99 -30.18
CA ASN A 433 16.31 65.23 -30.85
C ASN A 433 17.48 65.98 -30.16
N GLU A 434 17.54 65.97 -28.83
CA GLU A 434 18.65 66.56 -28.09
C GLU A 434 19.97 65.82 -28.37
N VAL A 435 19.95 64.49 -28.36
CA VAL A 435 21.14 63.67 -28.67
C VAL A 435 21.60 63.87 -30.10
N VAL A 436 20.67 63.94 -31.05
CA VAL A 436 20.99 64.21 -32.47
C VAL A 436 21.57 65.60 -32.64
N ALA A 437 21.00 66.61 -31.95
CA ALA A 437 21.54 67.98 -32.00
C ALA A 437 22.97 68.05 -31.38
N LEU A 438 23.23 67.35 -30.32
CA LEU A 438 24.57 67.22 -29.72
C LEU A 438 25.57 66.52 -30.62
N SER A 439 25.13 65.49 -31.37
CA SER A 439 25.96 64.79 -32.34
C SER A 439 26.28 65.61 -33.57
N ASN A 440 25.36 66.47 -34.05
CA ASN A 440 25.59 67.38 -35.17
C ASN A 440 26.53 68.58 -34.83
N LYS A 441 26.64 68.97 -33.59
CA LYS A 441 27.62 69.99 -33.11
C LYS A 441 29.06 69.52 -33.21
N LYS A 442 29.36 68.24 -33.21
CA LYS A 442 30.69 67.70 -33.52
C LYS A 442 30.81 67.45 -35.00
N SER A 443 31.39 68.40 -35.72
CA SER A 443 31.65 68.36 -37.18
C SER A 443 32.28 67.02 -37.65
N TYR A 444 31.46 66.07 -37.94
CA TYR A 444 31.83 64.99 -38.88
C TYR A 444 31.28 65.41 -40.26
N THR A 445 32.12 66.02 -41.05
CA THR A 445 31.84 66.34 -42.43
C THR A 445 31.47 65.06 -43.18
N GLY A 446 30.18 64.95 -43.56
CA GLY A 446 29.67 63.90 -44.44
C GLY A 446 28.60 62.95 -43.90
N ILE A 447 28.14 63.10 -42.66
CA ILE A 447 27.04 62.28 -42.11
C ILE A 447 25.80 63.13 -41.97
N SER A 448 24.69 62.76 -42.65
CA SER A 448 23.36 63.36 -42.48
C SER A 448 22.51 62.38 -41.66
N ILE A 449 22.10 62.82 -40.45
CA ILE A 449 21.21 62.07 -39.58
C ILE A 449 19.77 62.46 -39.90
N LYS A 450 18.95 61.50 -40.38
CA LYS A 450 17.50 61.65 -40.54
C LYS A 450 16.79 60.96 -39.41
N THR A 451 15.90 61.69 -38.76
CA THR A 451 15.05 61.14 -37.68
C THR A 451 13.64 60.94 -38.19
N ASP A 452 13.08 59.76 -37.95
CA ASP A 452 11.66 59.45 -38.17
C ASP A 452 11.09 59.06 -36.80
N LEU A 453 10.32 59.97 -36.22
CA LEU A 453 9.87 59.88 -34.83
C LEU A 453 8.34 59.91 -34.78
N ASP A 454 7.77 58.88 -34.21
CA ASP A 454 6.33 58.80 -33.98
C ASP A 454 5.90 59.84 -32.91
N GLN A 455 5.06 60.76 -33.33
CA GLN A 455 4.57 61.87 -32.46
C GLN A 455 3.51 61.40 -31.47
N ALA A 456 3.00 60.18 -31.55
CA ALA A 456 1.99 59.63 -30.66
C ALA A 456 2.58 58.85 -29.47
N LEU A 457 3.92 58.85 -29.30
CA LEU A 457 4.55 58.15 -28.16
C LEU A 457 4.17 58.85 -26.84
N PRO A 458 3.64 58.07 -25.87
CA PRO A 458 3.33 58.63 -24.55
C PRO A 458 4.60 58.97 -23.78
N SER A 459 4.51 60.10 -23.00
CA SER A 459 5.56 60.52 -22.09
C SER A 459 5.80 59.58 -20.92
#